data_e0f1e3764887e149d4c2888c12e1f382
#
_entry.id   e0f1e3764887e149d4c2888c12e1f382
#
_cell.length_a   1.000
_cell.length_b   1.000
_cell.length_c   1.000
_cell.angle_alpha   90.00
_cell.angle_beta   90.00
_cell.angle_gamma   90.00
#
_symmetry.space_group_name_H-M   'P 1'
#
loop_
_entity.id
_entity.type
_entity.pdbx_description
1 polymer ?
#
loop_
_entity_poly.entity_id
_entity_poly.type
_entity_poly.pdbx_seq_one_letter_code
_entity_poly.pdbx_strand_id
1 'polypeptide(L)'
;MNNINVKISSVKLILLAVISLITCTIGSAQSRAAEQEVRFNPIYTATPFLTITPDSRHGAMGDAGVATSADANSQYWNPSKYPFIDDQYGISLSYTPWLRQLTGDMNLAYLAGYFKLDRFQTIGGSLRYFSMGDIRQTDRSGTYTSTSNPNEFALDLSYSRKLSEVFSGGMAIRYIRSDLSNGSAGTLTGAGTYSAGNAFATDVSFYYQKKMGGEESKNSIAAGVNFSNIGSKISYNQGSTKEFLPANMKLGTTFTTQMNDSSSFSFSVDLNKLLVPTPNIAVSQSDGSVIVTSDTNSGKSVISSIFGSFSDAPGGMKEELQEITLSVGAEYWYKKKFAVRGGYFNESQFKGNRKYFSTGLGIKIKTCNVDISYLIPLQKNNPLASTIRLTVLFNINRIMQLANKHVPRENPIGDK
;
A
#
# COMPACT_ATOMS: atom_id res chain seq x y z
N MET A 1 -33.30 -29.77 -10.49
CA MET A 1 -32.04 -30.23 -9.87
C MET A 1 -30.78 -30.02 -10.71
N ASN A 2 -30.84 -29.54 -11.96
CA ASN A 2 -29.66 -29.49 -12.83
C ASN A 2 -28.84 -28.16 -12.78
N ASN A 3 -29.30 -27.11 -12.09
CA ASN A 3 -28.59 -25.82 -12.06
C ASN A 3 -27.58 -25.65 -10.92
N ILE A 4 -27.52 -26.53 -9.97
CA ILE A 4 -26.57 -26.46 -8.83
C ILE A 4 -25.22 -27.06 -9.21
N ASN A 5 -25.20 -28.09 -10.05
CA ASN A 5 -23.97 -28.77 -10.44
C ASN A 5 -23.04 -27.96 -11.36
N VAL A 6 -23.58 -27.04 -12.16
CA VAL A 6 -22.78 -26.18 -13.06
C VAL A 6 -22.06 -25.09 -12.28
N LYS A 7 -22.66 -24.55 -11.20
CA LYS A 7 -22.03 -23.48 -10.39
C LYS A 7 -20.87 -23.98 -9.52
N ILE A 8 -20.95 -25.21 -9.03
CA ILE A 8 -19.87 -25.86 -8.24
C ILE A 8 -18.68 -26.19 -9.14
N SER A 9 -18.92 -26.52 -10.40
CA SER A 9 -17.87 -26.81 -11.39
C SER A 9 -17.01 -25.57 -11.70
N SER A 10 -17.60 -24.39 -11.85
CA SER A 10 -16.87 -23.17 -12.18
C SER A 10 -15.97 -22.68 -11.04
N VAL A 11 -16.41 -22.78 -9.80
CA VAL A 11 -15.59 -22.43 -8.62
C VAL A 11 -14.45 -23.44 -8.43
N LYS A 12 -14.71 -24.73 -8.65
CA LYS A 12 -13.66 -25.75 -8.64
C LYS A 12 -12.64 -25.53 -9.75
N LEU A 13 -13.06 -25.09 -10.94
CA LEU A 13 -12.16 -24.80 -12.06
C LEU A 13 -11.24 -23.61 -11.76
N ILE A 14 -11.76 -22.54 -11.15
CA ILE A 14 -10.97 -21.37 -10.75
C ILE A 14 -10.00 -21.75 -9.62
N LEU A 15 -10.43 -22.53 -8.62
CA LEU A 15 -9.56 -23.01 -7.57
C LEU A 15 -8.47 -23.94 -8.10
N LEU A 16 -8.80 -24.84 -9.04
CA LEU A 16 -7.85 -25.71 -9.73
C LEU A 16 -6.88 -24.91 -10.61
N ALA A 17 -7.32 -23.85 -11.30
CA ALA A 17 -6.45 -23.00 -12.08
C ALA A 17 -5.47 -22.22 -11.19
N VAL A 18 -5.91 -21.71 -10.04
CA VAL A 18 -5.03 -21.04 -9.06
C VAL A 18 -4.04 -22.03 -8.44
N ILE A 19 -4.49 -23.23 -8.08
CA ILE A 19 -3.63 -24.32 -7.56
C ILE A 19 -2.65 -24.79 -8.65
N SER A 20 -3.08 -24.90 -9.91
CA SER A 20 -2.23 -25.26 -11.05
C SER A 20 -1.17 -24.18 -11.37
N LEU A 21 -1.50 -22.88 -11.23
CA LEU A 21 -0.50 -21.82 -11.31
C LEU A 21 0.54 -21.91 -10.17
N ILE A 22 0.11 -22.26 -8.97
CA ILE A 22 1.01 -22.43 -7.82
C ILE A 22 1.88 -23.68 -7.97
N THR A 23 1.36 -24.76 -8.53
CA THR A 23 2.14 -26.02 -8.75
C THR A 23 3.05 -25.95 -9.97
N CYS A 24 2.73 -25.14 -10.99
CA CYS A 24 3.60 -24.96 -12.16
C CYS A 24 4.92 -24.24 -11.81
N THR A 25 4.96 -23.48 -10.69
CA THR A 25 6.19 -22.85 -10.21
C THR A 25 7.12 -23.81 -9.44
N ILE A 26 6.65 -25.00 -9.06
CA ILE A 26 7.43 -25.98 -8.27
C ILE A 26 8.10 -27.05 -9.19
N GLY A 27 7.64 -27.20 -10.43
CA GLY A 27 8.04 -28.29 -11.34
C GLY A 27 9.22 -28.03 -12.28
N SER A 28 9.87 -26.85 -12.25
CA SER A 28 10.94 -26.52 -13.20
C SER A 28 12.34 -26.56 -12.59
N ALA A 29 12.63 -27.53 -11.75
CA ALA A 29 13.95 -27.73 -11.20
C ALA A 29 14.62 -28.94 -11.88
N GLN A 30 15.09 -28.76 -13.13
CA GLN A 30 16.24 -29.50 -13.67
C GLN A 30 16.49 -29.14 -15.15
N SER A 31 17.20 -28.06 -15.40
CA SER A 31 18.18 -28.02 -16.48
C SER A 31 19.38 -27.18 -15.99
N ARG A 32 20.47 -27.85 -15.67
CA ARG A 32 21.77 -27.23 -15.41
C ARG A 32 22.30 -26.65 -16.74
N ALA A 33 21.97 -25.40 -17.00
CA ALA A 33 22.75 -24.53 -17.87
C ALA A 33 23.17 -23.38 -16.97
N ALA A 34 24.46 -23.12 -16.84
CA ALA A 34 25.19 -22.10 -16.08
C ALA A 34 24.28 -21.29 -15.13
N GLU A 35 24.20 -21.71 -13.90
CA GLU A 35 23.51 -20.95 -12.82
C GLU A 35 24.25 -19.62 -12.69
N GLN A 36 23.76 -18.59 -13.41
CA GLN A 36 24.06 -17.22 -13.01
C GLN A 36 23.55 -17.10 -11.58
N GLU A 37 24.44 -17.02 -10.62
CA GLU A 37 24.11 -16.78 -9.21
C GLU A 37 23.17 -15.60 -9.17
N VAL A 38 21.91 -15.83 -8.83
CA VAL A 38 20.93 -14.75 -8.62
C VAL A 38 21.37 -14.03 -7.35
N ARG A 39 22.00 -12.88 -7.52
CA ARG A 39 22.57 -12.08 -6.44
C ARG A 39 21.48 -11.24 -5.79
N PHE A 40 21.68 -10.92 -4.51
CA PHE A 40 20.83 -9.96 -3.79
C PHE A 40 20.91 -8.60 -4.49
N ASN A 41 19.78 -8.17 -5.09
CA ASN A 41 19.66 -6.97 -5.91
C ASN A 41 18.35 -6.23 -5.61
N PRO A 42 18.22 -5.62 -4.42
CA PRO A 42 17.03 -4.85 -4.07
C PRO A 42 16.95 -3.56 -4.89
N ILE A 43 15.72 -3.17 -5.21
CA ILE A 43 15.45 -1.90 -5.88
C ILE A 43 15.40 -0.79 -4.82
N TYR A 44 16.22 0.22 -4.99
CA TYR A 44 16.27 1.39 -4.10
C TYR A 44 15.49 2.55 -4.67
N THR A 45 14.74 3.23 -3.82
CA THR A 45 14.00 4.45 -4.16
C THR A 45 14.14 5.47 -3.06
N ALA A 46 14.02 6.74 -3.42
CA ALA A 46 13.83 7.78 -2.42
C ALA A 46 12.45 7.64 -1.75
N THR A 47 12.29 8.26 -0.60
CA THR A 47 11.01 8.36 0.12
C THR A 47 10.27 7.01 0.30
N PRO A 48 10.95 5.97 0.83
CA PRO A 48 10.38 4.62 0.94
C PRO A 48 9.16 4.56 1.88
N PHE A 49 8.93 5.56 2.72
CA PHE A 49 7.74 5.66 3.57
C PHE A 49 6.43 5.63 2.78
N LEU A 50 6.46 6.02 1.49
CA LEU A 50 5.32 5.95 0.60
C LEU A 50 4.85 4.50 0.32
N THR A 51 5.70 3.51 0.55
CA THR A 51 5.38 2.09 0.36
C THR A 51 4.91 1.39 1.64
N ILE A 52 5.01 2.07 2.79
CA ILE A 52 4.57 1.51 4.08
C ILE A 52 3.04 1.51 4.13
N THR A 53 2.44 0.36 4.39
CA THR A 53 1.00 0.21 4.59
C THR A 53 0.53 1.05 5.78
N PRO A 54 -0.38 2.03 5.56
CA PRO A 54 -0.70 2.99 6.59
C PRO A 54 -1.80 2.54 7.56
N ASP A 55 -2.70 1.63 7.14
CA ASP A 55 -3.89 1.28 7.90
C ASP A 55 -3.90 -0.17 8.39
N SER A 56 -4.62 -0.40 9.49
CA SER A 56 -4.73 -1.70 10.14
C SER A 56 -5.49 -2.74 9.35
N ARG A 57 -6.58 -2.34 8.66
CA ARG A 57 -7.44 -3.29 7.97
C ARG A 57 -6.66 -4.07 6.91
N HIS A 58 -6.00 -3.35 6.02
CA HIS A 58 -5.24 -3.95 4.93
C HIS A 58 -3.89 -4.51 5.42
N GLY A 59 -3.29 -3.88 6.44
CA GLY A 59 -2.12 -4.44 7.11
C GLY A 59 -2.37 -5.81 7.74
N ALA A 60 -3.60 -6.07 8.23
CA ALA A 60 -4.02 -7.38 8.72
C ALA A 60 -4.27 -8.41 7.61
N MET A 61 -4.41 -7.94 6.37
CA MET A 61 -4.69 -8.77 5.19
C MET A 61 -3.44 -8.99 4.32
N GLY A 62 -2.24 -8.96 4.91
CA GLY A 62 -0.99 -9.16 4.17
C GLY A 62 -0.69 -8.05 3.18
N ASP A 63 -1.14 -6.83 3.48
CA ASP A 63 -1.02 -5.66 2.59
C ASP A 63 -1.79 -5.82 1.26
N ALA A 64 -2.92 -6.56 1.28
CA ALA A 64 -3.86 -6.65 0.17
C ALA A 64 -4.97 -5.59 0.32
N GLY A 65 -5.15 -4.70 -0.67
CA GLY A 65 -6.06 -3.57 -0.54
C GLY A 65 -6.62 -2.99 -1.84
N VAL A 66 -6.06 -3.35 -2.99
CA VAL A 66 -6.36 -2.72 -4.28
C VAL A 66 -7.80 -2.96 -4.74
N ALA A 67 -8.32 -4.17 -4.47
CA ALA A 67 -9.67 -4.59 -4.89
C ALA A 67 -10.61 -4.89 -3.71
N THR A 68 -10.20 -4.66 -2.47
CA THR A 68 -11.08 -4.79 -1.30
C THR A 68 -12.25 -3.82 -1.35
N SER A 69 -13.30 -4.08 -0.56
CA SER A 69 -14.41 -3.12 -0.42
C SER A 69 -13.90 -1.73 0.00
N ALA A 70 -14.50 -0.69 -0.57
CA ALA A 70 -14.11 0.70 -0.38
C ALA A 70 -14.31 1.17 1.07
N ASP A 71 -13.37 1.96 1.57
CA ASP A 71 -13.42 2.68 2.85
C ASP A 71 -12.60 3.99 2.75
N ALA A 72 -12.47 4.74 3.86
CA ALA A 72 -11.74 6.00 3.87
C ALA A 72 -10.24 5.84 3.52
N ASN A 73 -9.64 4.65 3.73
CA ASN A 73 -8.25 4.35 3.41
C ASN A 73 -8.02 4.02 1.92
N SER A 74 -9.08 4.01 1.11
CA SER A 74 -8.98 3.76 -0.34
C SER A 74 -8.07 4.75 -1.05
N GLN A 75 -7.81 5.93 -0.46
CA GLN A 75 -6.85 6.91 -0.98
C GLN A 75 -5.46 6.30 -1.24
N TYR A 76 -4.98 5.45 -0.36
CA TYR A 76 -3.67 4.79 -0.50
C TYR A 76 -3.70 3.61 -1.47
N TRP A 77 -4.80 2.84 -1.42
CA TRP A 77 -4.86 1.55 -2.11
C TRP A 77 -5.33 1.67 -3.55
N ASN A 78 -6.44 2.36 -3.75
CA ASN A 78 -7.07 2.58 -5.04
C ASN A 78 -8.20 3.64 -4.89
N PRO A 79 -7.96 4.91 -5.21
CA PRO A 79 -8.96 5.96 -5.08
C PRO A 79 -10.24 5.71 -5.91
N SER A 80 -10.15 4.94 -7.00
CA SER A 80 -11.32 4.59 -7.81
C SER A 80 -12.38 3.77 -7.09
N LYS A 81 -12.10 3.24 -5.91
CA LYS A 81 -13.09 2.55 -5.06
C LYS A 81 -14.10 3.51 -4.43
N TYR A 82 -13.72 4.77 -4.19
CA TYR A 82 -14.54 5.73 -3.45
C TYR A 82 -15.97 5.90 -3.95
N PRO A 83 -16.28 5.96 -5.26
CA PRO A 83 -17.67 6.10 -5.74
C PRO A 83 -18.59 4.92 -5.37
N PHE A 84 -18.02 3.78 -4.93
CA PHE A 84 -18.77 2.60 -4.46
C PHE A 84 -19.08 2.61 -2.95
N ILE A 85 -18.63 3.63 -2.21
CA ILE A 85 -19.00 3.78 -0.80
C ILE A 85 -20.43 4.31 -0.72
N ASP A 86 -21.24 3.75 0.19
CA ASP A 86 -22.64 4.19 0.39
C ASP A 86 -22.71 5.52 1.18
N ASP A 87 -21.86 5.67 2.19
CA ASP A 87 -21.84 6.86 3.06
C ASP A 87 -21.27 8.08 2.32
N GLN A 88 -21.82 9.28 2.60
CA GLN A 88 -21.44 10.52 1.92
C GLN A 88 -20.05 11.03 2.33
N TYR A 89 -19.67 10.86 3.61
CA TYR A 89 -18.40 11.29 4.15
C TYR A 89 -17.79 10.21 5.02
N GLY A 90 -16.48 10.14 5.05
CA GLY A 90 -15.75 9.32 5.99
C GLY A 90 -14.36 9.84 6.22
N ILE A 91 -13.88 9.66 7.44
CA ILE A 91 -12.51 10.00 7.86
C ILE A 91 -11.91 8.80 8.55
N SER A 92 -10.64 8.57 8.31
CA SER A 92 -9.82 7.54 8.94
C SER A 92 -8.56 8.16 9.53
N LEU A 93 -8.23 7.76 10.75
CA LEU A 93 -6.97 8.09 11.41
C LEU A 93 -6.26 6.78 11.75
N SER A 94 -5.01 6.66 11.33
CA SER A 94 -4.18 5.49 11.59
C SER A 94 -2.85 5.90 12.23
N TYR A 95 -2.37 5.06 13.13
CA TYR A 95 -1.08 5.22 13.77
C TYR A 95 -0.33 3.89 13.80
N THR A 96 0.92 3.92 13.38
CA THR A 96 1.79 2.75 13.31
C THR A 96 3.15 3.09 13.90
N PRO A 97 3.46 2.62 15.12
CA PRO A 97 4.85 2.56 15.59
C PRO A 97 5.66 1.69 14.63
N TRP A 98 6.74 2.25 14.08
CA TRP A 98 7.52 1.58 13.05
C TRP A 98 8.87 1.13 13.57
N LEU A 99 9.33 -0.06 13.14
CA LEU A 99 10.64 -0.64 13.48
C LEU A 99 10.97 -0.61 15.00
N ARG A 100 9.97 -0.92 15.84
CA ARG A 100 10.08 -0.87 17.29
C ARG A 100 11.25 -1.67 17.89
N GLN A 101 11.73 -2.68 17.17
CA GLN A 101 12.90 -3.47 17.61
C GLN A 101 14.23 -2.78 17.34
N LEU A 102 14.28 -1.79 16.47
CA LEU A 102 15.48 -1.01 16.19
C LEU A 102 15.50 0.29 17.01
N THR A 103 14.36 0.99 17.04
CA THR A 103 14.23 2.28 17.74
C THR A 103 12.80 2.47 18.24
N GLY A 104 12.65 3.15 19.38
CA GLY A 104 11.35 3.33 20.04
C GLY A 104 10.53 4.51 19.53
N ASP A 105 11.07 5.36 18.69
CA ASP A 105 10.55 6.70 18.36
C ASP A 105 10.18 6.90 16.89
N MET A 106 10.42 5.92 16.01
CA MET A 106 9.94 5.96 14.63
C MET A 106 8.44 5.66 14.58
N ASN A 107 7.69 6.46 13.82
CA ASN A 107 6.25 6.26 13.68
C ASN A 107 5.71 6.81 12.37
N LEU A 108 4.60 6.21 11.93
CA LEU A 108 3.81 6.64 10.78
C LEU A 108 2.40 7.03 11.25
N ALA A 109 2.01 8.26 11.01
CA ALA A 109 0.65 8.74 11.17
C ALA A 109 -0.01 8.93 9.80
N TYR A 110 -1.27 8.55 9.67
CA TYR A 110 -2.01 8.64 8.42
C TYR A 110 -3.45 9.11 8.69
N LEU A 111 -3.82 10.21 8.05
CA LEU A 111 -5.16 10.74 8.02
C LEU A 111 -5.69 10.64 6.60
N ALA A 112 -6.86 10.06 6.39
CA ALA A 112 -7.50 9.98 5.09
C ALA A 112 -8.99 10.27 5.21
N GLY A 113 -9.57 10.76 4.13
CA GLY A 113 -10.99 11.04 4.08
C GLY A 113 -11.51 11.18 2.66
N TYR A 114 -12.82 11.14 2.55
CA TYR A 114 -13.52 11.33 1.28
C TYR A 114 -14.82 12.09 1.48
N PHE A 115 -15.26 12.72 0.39
CA PHE A 115 -16.53 13.40 0.26
C PHE A 115 -17.16 13.07 -1.09
N LYS A 116 -18.37 12.49 -1.08
CA LYS A 116 -19.13 12.24 -2.31
C LYS A 116 -19.84 13.52 -2.74
N LEU A 117 -19.51 13.99 -3.93
CA LEU A 117 -20.18 15.13 -4.57
C LEU A 117 -21.57 14.76 -5.01
N ASP A 118 -21.73 13.57 -5.59
CA ASP A 118 -22.96 12.95 -6.00
C ASP A 118 -22.86 11.43 -6.02
N ARG A 119 -23.84 10.73 -6.59
CA ARG A 119 -23.83 9.25 -6.69
C ARG A 119 -22.72 8.67 -7.57
N PHE A 120 -22.09 9.50 -8.40
CA PHE A 120 -21.06 9.07 -9.36
C PHE A 120 -19.67 9.57 -9.01
N GLN A 121 -19.56 10.71 -8.33
CA GLN A 121 -18.32 11.45 -8.17
C GLN A 121 -17.93 11.58 -6.70
N THR A 122 -16.64 11.41 -6.43
CA THR A 122 -16.09 11.51 -5.09
C THR A 122 -14.73 12.19 -5.15
N ILE A 123 -14.50 13.10 -4.23
CA ILE A 123 -13.17 13.63 -3.94
C ILE A 123 -12.64 12.96 -2.67
N GLY A 124 -11.35 12.71 -2.64
CA GLY A 124 -10.65 12.14 -1.50
C GLY A 124 -9.38 12.89 -1.22
N GLY A 125 -8.84 12.69 -0.04
CA GLY A 125 -7.53 13.24 0.33
C GLY A 125 -6.91 12.50 1.48
N SER A 126 -5.59 12.65 1.63
CA SER A 126 -4.88 12.12 2.78
C SER A 126 -3.64 12.94 3.13
N LEU A 127 -3.26 12.85 4.39
CA LEU A 127 -1.97 13.32 4.91
C LEU A 127 -1.27 12.12 5.54
N ARG A 128 -0.04 11.88 5.11
CA ARG A 128 0.86 10.89 5.69
C ARG A 128 2.06 11.60 6.27
N TYR A 129 2.39 11.31 7.51
CA TYR A 129 3.54 11.85 8.21
C TYR A 129 4.37 10.71 8.78
N PHE A 130 5.65 10.68 8.45
CA PHE A 130 6.61 9.70 8.92
C PHE A 130 7.73 10.40 9.70
N SER A 131 7.85 10.07 10.98
CA SER A 131 8.94 10.48 11.83
C SER A 131 9.98 9.37 11.91
N MET A 132 11.24 9.71 11.70
CA MET A 132 12.35 8.77 11.82
C MET A 132 12.97 8.76 13.24
N GLY A 133 12.34 9.52 14.17
CA GLY A 133 12.82 9.65 15.55
C GLY A 133 13.98 10.61 15.69
N ASP A 134 14.63 10.56 16.85
CA ASP A 134 15.74 11.44 17.24
C ASP A 134 17.07 10.78 16.88
N ILE A 135 17.83 11.41 15.98
CA ILE A 135 19.16 10.95 15.60
C ILE A 135 20.22 11.81 16.29
N ARG A 136 20.94 11.21 17.24
CA ARG A 136 22.05 11.88 17.92
C ARG A 136 23.27 11.91 17.00
N GLN A 137 23.73 13.11 16.72
CA GLN A 137 24.92 13.36 15.93
C GLN A 137 26.14 13.48 16.85
N THR A 138 27.24 12.89 16.45
CA THR A 138 28.53 12.97 17.14
C THR A 138 29.63 13.43 16.17
N ASP A 139 30.65 14.06 16.68
CA ASP A 139 31.86 14.35 15.91
C ASP A 139 32.73 13.07 15.72
N ARG A 140 33.88 13.21 15.07
CA ARG A 140 34.84 12.10 14.85
C ARG A 140 35.42 11.51 16.12
N SER A 141 35.36 12.24 17.22
CA SER A 141 35.82 11.79 18.55
C SER A 141 34.70 11.13 19.37
N GLY A 142 33.49 11.05 18.83
CA GLY A 142 32.32 10.50 19.51
C GLY A 142 31.62 11.49 20.43
N THR A 143 32.05 12.76 20.46
CA THR A 143 31.42 13.81 21.27
C THR A 143 30.10 14.24 20.67
N TYR A 144 29.06 14.32 21.49
CA TYR A 144 27.73 14.79 21.06
C TYR A 144 27.81 16.23 20.49
N THR A 145 27.25 16.44 19.31
CA THR A 145 27.20 17.73 18.64
C THR A 145 25.78 18.31 18.56
N SER A 146 24.80 17.48 18.15
CA SER A 146 23.42 17.91 18.01
C SER A 146 22.46 16.70 17.93
N THR A 147 21.15 16.98 17.99
CA THR A 147 20.11 16.01 17.65
C THR A 147 19.37 16.50 16.40
N SER A 148 19.15 15.62 15.44
CA SER A 148 18.28 15.87 14.29
C SER A 148 17.03 15.01 14.38
N ASN A 149 15.91 15.51 13.84
CA ASN A 149 14.59 14.85 13.83
C ASN A 149 14.09 14.70 12.39
N PRO A 150 14.69 13.79 11.60
CA PRO A 150 14.31 13.61 10.20
C PRO A 150 12.84 13.23 10.10
N ASN A 151 12.18 13.79 9.10
CA ASN A 151 10.77 13.51 8.85
C ASN A 151 10.42 13.61 7.37
N GLU A 152 9.37 12.91 7.00
CA GLU A 152 8.83 12.91 5.65
C GLU A 152 7.32 13.06 5.73
N PHE A 153 6.72 13.78 4.78
CA PHE A 153 5.28 13.79 4.65
C PHE A 153 4.82 13.80 3.19
N ALA A 154 3.59 13.32 2.99
CA ALA A 154 2.91 13.38 1.71
C ALA A 154 1.48 13.87 1.89
N LEU A 155 1.06 14.80 1.04
CA LEU A 155 -0.30 15.30 0.96
C LEU A 155 -0.92 14.88 -0.37
N ASP A 156 -2.07 14.20 -0.31
CA ASP A 156 -2.77 13.66 -1.47
C ASP A 156 -4.13 14.32 -1.65
N LEU A 157 -4.50 14.56 -2.90
CA LEU A 157 -5.85 14.91 -3.30
C LEU A 157 -6.26 14.02 -4.48
N SER A 158 -7.45 13.43 -4.43
CA SER A 158 -7.97 12.56 -5.49
C SER A 158 -9.36 12.96 -5.96
N TYR A 159 -9.62 12.64 -7.21
CA TYR A 159 -10.95 12.67 -7.82
C TYR A 159 -11.22 11.32 -8.46
N SER A 160 -12.41 10.77 -8.22
CA SER A 160 -12.84 9.50 -8.79
C SER A 160 -14.29 9.55 -9.23
N ARG A 161 -14.59 8.80 -10.31
CA ARG A 161 -15.90 8.79 -10.93
C ARG A 161 -16.31 7.39 -11.36
N LYS A 162 -17.57 7.01 -11.11
CA LYS A 162 -18.21 5.88 -11.79
C LYS A 162 -18.35 6.19 -13.27
N LEU A 163 -17.82 5.31 -14.10
CA LEU A 163 -17.95 5.34 -15.56
C LEU A 163 -19.09 4.43 -16.02
N SER A 164 -19.45 3.46 -15.18
CA SER A 164 -20.65 2.63 -15.28
C SER A 164 -21.09 2.14 -13.90
N GLU A 165 -22.18 1.40 -13.80
CA GLU A 165 -22.63 0.82 -12.51
C GLU A 165 -21.61 -0.13 -11.85
N VAL A 166 -20.71 -0.70 -12.65
CA VAL A 166 -19.74 -1.70 -12.21
C VAL A 166 -18.29 -1.24 -12.31
N PHE A 167 -18.03 -0.07 -12.93
CA PHE A 167 -16.67 0.37 -13.25
C PHE A 167 -16.45 1.84 -12.92
N SER A 168 -15.30 2.16 -12.36
CA SER A 168 -14.88 3.53 -12.03
C SER A 168 -13.42 3.76 -12.38
N GLY A 169 -13.07 5.02 -12.58
CA GLY A 169 -11.71 5.52 -12.74
C GLY A 169 -11.43 6.64 -11.75
N GLY A 170 -10.17 6.84 -11.42
CA GLY A 170 -9.74 7.89 -10.51
C GLY A 170 -8.29 8.31 -10.74
N MET A 171 -8.03 9.55 -10.35
CA MET A 171 -6.69 10.15 -10.38
C MET A 171 -6.40 10.80 -9.03
N ALA A 172 -5.14 10.81 -8.62
CA ALA A 172 -4.69 11.57 -7.48
C ALA A 172 -3.44 12.37 -7.81
N ILE A 173 -3.29 13.50 -7.16
CA ILE A 173 -2.05 14.28 -7.15
C ILE A 173 -1.47 14.24 -5.74
N ARG A 174 -0.14 14.21 -5.65
CA ARG A 174 0.60 14.07 -4.40
C ARG A 174 1.73 15.06 -4.36
N TYR A 175 1.82 15.82 -3.27
CA TYR A 175 3.00 16.56 -2.89
C TYR A 175 3.78 15.78 -1.83
N ILE A 176 5.09 15.69 -1.99
CA ILE A 176 6.00 14.93 -1.12
C ILE A 176 7.10 15.87 -0.65
N ARG A 177 7.36 15.88 0.66
CA ARG A 177 8.53 16.52 1.26
C ARG A 177 9.28 15.50 2.12
N SER A 178 10.57 15.41 1.92
CA SER A 178 11.48 14.57 2.69
C SER A 178 12.59 15.46 3.26
N ASP A 179 12.63 15.60 4.58
CA ASP A 179 13.64 16.37 5.29
C ASP A 179 14.44 15.42 6.18
N LEU A 180 15.56 14.92 5.62
CA LEU A 180 16.44 13.97 6.30
C LEU A 180 17.48 14.67 7.19
N SER A 181 17.57 15.99 7.13
CA SER A 181 18.53 16.81 7.88
C SER A 181 17.90 17.67 8.96
N ASN A 182 16.56 17.68 9.09
CA ASN A 182 15.80 18.56 9.99
C ASN A 182 16.06 20.06 9.72
N GLY A 183 16.20 20.44 8.44
CA GLY A 183 16.46 21.83 8.05
C GLY A 183 17.87 22.35 8.37
N SER A 184 18.70 21.57 9.03
CA SER A 184 20.11 21.90 9.22
C SER A 184 20.83 21.66 7.90
N ALA A 185 21.29 22.72 7.25
CA ALA A 185 22.21 22.64 6.12
C ALA A 185 23.56 22.15 6.65
N GLY A 186 23.64 20.84 6.95
CA GLY A 186 24.85 20.19 7.41
C GLY A 186 25.84 20.11 6.27
N THR A 187 26.92 20.87 6.32
CA THR A 187 28.07 20.66 5.47
C THR A 187 28.74 19.36 5.93
N LEU A 188 28.27 18.22 5.38
CA LEU A 188 29.06 17.00 5.48
C LEU A 188 30.34 17.27 4.68
N THR A 189 31.48 17.32 5.35
CA THR A 189 32.80 17.53 4.75
C THR A 189 32.97 16.62 3.53
N GLY A 190 32.88 17.20 2.32
CA GLY A 190 33.08 16.52 1.04
C GLY A 190 31.83 16.17 0.23
N ALA A 191 30.61 16.33 0.74
CA ALA A 191 29.38 15.87 0.06
C ALA A 191 28.39 16.98 -0.35
N GLY A 192 28.76 18.25 -0.26
CA GLY A 192 27.84 19.37 -0.60
C GLY A 192 26.83 19.70 0.50
N THR A 193 26.04 20.74 0.26
CA THR A 193 24.99 21.19 1.18
C THR A 193 23.76 20.28 1.03
N TYR A 194 23.34 19.65 2.10
CA TYR A 194 22.12 18.85 2.14
C TYR A 194 20.91 19.75 2.34
N SER A 195 19.83 19.52 1.60
CA SER A 195 18.58 20.26 1.70
C SER A 195 17.38 19.31 1.63
N ALA A 196 16.26 19.72 2.23
CA ALA A 196 15.01 18.94 2.13
C ALA A 196 14.59 18.79 0.66
N GLY A 197 14.30 17.55 0.28
CA GLY A 197 13.81 17.20 -1.03
C GLY A 197 12.30 17.46 -1.16
N ASN A 198 11.87 17.93 -2.33
CA ASN A 198 10.45 18.09 -2.67
C ASN A 198 10.16 17.41 -4.00
N ALA A 199 9.00 16.79 -4.11
CA ALA A 199 8.57 16.14 -5.34
C ALA A 199 7.05 16.19 -5.50
N PHE A 200 6.60 16.07 -6.75
CA PHE A 200 5.21 15.90 -7.11
C PHE A 200 5.03 14.55 -7.80
N ALA A 201 3.93 13.89 -7.50
CA ALA A 201 3.56 12.63 -8.13
C ALA A 201 2.07 12.59 -8.44
N THR A 202 1.69 11.67 -9.30
CA THR A 202 0.29 11.38 -9.64
C THR A 202 0.04 9.90 -9.54
N ASP A 203 -1.22 9.55 -9.21
CA ASP A 203 -1.71 8.18 -9.25
C ASP A 203 -2.85 8.11 -10.29
N VAL A 204 -2.93 6.97 -10.99
CA VAL A 204 -4.04 6.63 -11.90
C VAL A 204 -4.56 5.28 -11.52
N SER A 205 -5.87 5.17 -11.34
CA SER A 205 -6.47 3.95 -10.85
C SER A 205 -7.78 3.62 -11.55
N PHE A 206 -8.11 2.31 -11.54
CA PHE A 206 -9.37 1.78 -12.03
C PHE A 206 -9.90 0.72 -11.09
N TYR A 207 -11.21 0.60 -11.01
CA TYR A 207 -11.88 -0.38 -10.16
C TYR A 207 -13.13 -0.92 -10.81
N TYR A 208 -13.29 -2.22 -10.72
CA TYR A 208 -14.45 -2.96 -11.21
C TYR A 208 -15.05 -3.77 -10.06
N GLN A 209 -16.37 -3.74 -9.90
CA GLN A 209 -17.10 -4.54 -8.93
C GLN A 209 -18.43 -5.01 -9.51
N LYS A 210 -18.69 -6.32 -9.42
CA LYS A 210 -19.95 -6.89 -9.92
C LYS A 210 -20.44 -8.04 -9.04
N LYS A 211 -21.75 -8.11 -8.82
CA LYS A 211 -22.41 -9.29 -8.24
C LYS A 211 -22.42 -10.43 -9.27
N MET A 212 -22.10 -11.63 -8.81
CA MET A 212 -22.03 -12.84 -9.66
C MET A 212 -23.36 -13.59 -9.63
N GLY A 213 -24.07 -13.68 -10.77
CA GLY A 213 -25.32 -14.45 -10.86
C GLY A 213 -26.59 -13.64 -10.60
N GLY A 214 -26.54 -12.31 -10.89
CA GLY A 214 -27.69 -11.41 -10.79
C GLY A 214 -27.73 -10.59 -9.50
N GLU A 215 -28.73 -9.71 -9.36
CA GLU A 215 -28.83 -8.75 -8.25
C GLU A 215 -29.06 -9.41 -6.89
N GLU A 216 -29.72 -10.57 -6.85
CA GLU A 216 -29.97 -11.34 -5.63
C GLU A 216 -28.78 -12.19 -5.19
N SER A 217 -27.71 -12.23 -5.96
CA SER A 217 -26.55 -13.06 -5.65
C SER A 217 -25.85 -12.58 -4.39
N LYS A 218 -25.51 -13.58 -3.56
CA LYS A 218 -24.69 -13.39 -2.35
C LYS A 218 -23.19 -13.23 -2.65
N ASN A 219 -22.77 -13.46 -3.88
CA ASN A 219 -21.38 -13.45 -4.29
C ASN A 219 -21.08 -12.22 -5.13
N SER A 220 -19.92 -11.62 -4.91
CA SER A 220 -19.39 -10.54 -5.74
C SER A 220 -17.91 -10.73 -6.03
N ILE A 221 -17.48 -10.21 -7.16
CA ILE A 221 -16.08 -10.13 -7.53
C ILE A 221 -15.72 -8.67 -7.75
N ALA A 222 -14.54 -8.29 -7.30
CA ALA A 222 -13.93 -7.00 -7.58
C ALA A 222 -12.55 -7.20 -8.16
N ALA A 223 -12.13 -6.27 -9.03
CA ALA A 223 -10.79 -6.18 -9.56
C ALA A 223 -10.35 -4.71 -9.57
N GLY A 224 -9.07 -4.46 -9.37
CA GLY A 224 -8.54 -3.12 -9.35
C GLY A 224 -7.13 -3.06 -9.89
N VAL A 225 -6.77 -1.89 -10.42
CA VAL A 225 -5.41 -1.53 -10.76
C VAL A 225 -5.12 -0.13 -10.25
N ASN A 226 -3.92 0.06 -9.70
CA ASN A 226 -3.44 1.36 -9.26
C ASN A 226 -1.99 1.55 -9.69
N PHE A 227 -1.74 2.56 -10.51
CA PHE A 227 -0.41 3.07 -10.80
C PHE A 227 -0.18 4.26 -9.90
N SER A 228 0.76 4.17 -8.98
CA SER A 228 0.97 5.18 -7.96
C SER A 228 2.39 5.73 -7.96
N ASN A 229 2.56 6.94 -7.40
CA ASN A 229 3.84 7.63 -7.27
C ASN A 229 4.54 7.91 -8.62
N ILE A 230 3.79 8.05 -9.72
CA ILE A 230 4.35 8.47 -11.01
C ILE A 230 4.66 9.96 -10.91
N GLY A 231 5.94 10.34 -10.77
CA GLY A 231 6.27 11.72 -10.49
C GLY A 231 7.71 12.10 -10.75
N SER A 232 8.04 13.34 -10.38
CA SER A 232 9.39 13.86 -10.51
C SER A 232 10.37 13.09 -9.64
N LYS A 233 11.62 12.98 -10.06
CA LYS A 233 12.70 12.56 -9.18
C LYS A 233 12.91 13.58 -8.07
N ILE A 234 13.33 13.12 -6.90
CA ILE A 234 13.67 13.95 -5.76
C ILE A 234 15.20 14.14 -5.65
N SER A 235 15.63 15.26 -5.12
CA SER A 235 17.04 15.56 -4.88
C SER A 235 17.21 16.19 -3.50
N TYR A 236 18.29 15.81 -2.82
CA TYR A 236 18.67 16.31 -1.49
C TYR A 236 19.92 17.18 -1.52
N ASN A 237 20.54 17.39 -2.69
CA ASN A 237 21.81 18.10 -2.87
C ASN A 237 21.74 19.11 -4.01
N GLN A 238 20.70 19.97 -4.00
CA GLN A 238 20.47 21.04 -4.97
C GLN A 238 20.45 20.57 -6.45
N GLY A 239 20.02 19.32 -6.67
CA GLY A 239 19.83 18.77 -8.01
C GLY A 239 21.03 18.05 -8.60
N SER A 240 22.17 17.93 -7.88
CA SER A 240 23.35 17.20 -8.36
C SER A 240 23.09 15.68 -8.47
N THR A 241 22.30 15.11 -7.56
CA THR A 241 21.84 13.72 -7.64
C THR A 241 20.32 13.68 -7.55
N LYS A 242 19.68 12.94 -8.45
CA LYS A 242 18.21 12.80 -8.50
C LYS A 242 17.83 11.33 -8.38
N GLU A 243 17.01 11.00 -7.39
CA GLU A 243 16.55 9.64 -7.11
C GLU A 243 15.08 9.47 -7.50
N PHE A 244 14.73 8.24 -7.93
CA PHE A 244 13.37 7.90 -8.30
C PHE A 244 12.47 7.81 -7.06
N LEU A 245 11.25 8.33 -7.18
CA LEU A 245 10.16 7.99 -6.27
C LEU A 245 9.78 6.50 -6.46
N PRO A 246 9.16 5.85 -5.47
CA PRO A 246 8.71 4.46 -5.58
C PRO A 246 7.47 4.35 -6.47
N ALA A 247 7.62 4.67 -7.76
CA ALA A 247 6.59 4.45 -8.75
C ALA A 247 6.20 2.97 -8.76
N ASN A 248 4.90 2.67 -8.77
CA ASN A 248 4.43 1.35 -8.41
C ASN A 248 3.14 0.98 -9.15
N MET A 249 3.05 -0.26 -9.62
CA MET A 249 1.85 -0.86 -10.17
C MET A 249 1.33 -1.92 -9.21
N LYS A 250 0.06 -1.79 -8.82
CA LYS A 250 -0.67 -2.78 -8.03
C LYS A 250 -1.85 -3.31 -8.83
N LEU A 251 -1.98 -4.63 -8.91
CA LEU A 251 -3.10 -5.34 -9.51
C LEU A 251 -3.74 -6.18 -8.41
N GLY A 252 -5.05 -6.13 -8.26
CA GLY A 252 -5.73 -6.87 -7.21
C GLY A 252 -7.06 -7.45 -7.63
N THR A 253 -7.44 -8.53 -6.97
CA THR A 253 -8.78 -9.14 -7.08
C THR A 253 -9.31 -9.50 -5.70
N THR A 254 -10.62 -9.37 -5.53
CA THR A 254 -11.31 -9.75 -4.29
C THR A 254 -12.59 -10.50 -4.63
N PHE A 255 -12.75 -11.67 -4.05
CA PHE A 255 -14.00 -12.41 -4.04
C PHE A 255 -14.68 -12.22 -2.68
N THR A 256 -15.95 -11.83 -2.69
CA THR A 256 -16.75 -11.67 -1.47
C THR A 256 -18.01 -12.52 -1.55
N THR A 257 -18.31 -13.27 -0.49
CA THR A 257 -19.54 -14.03 -0.34
C THR A 257 -20.29 -13.61 0.93
N GLN A 258 -21.60 -13.38 0.81
CA GLN A 258 -22.48 -13.20 1.96
C GLN A 258 -22.92 -14.59 2.45
N MET A 259 -22.40 -15.01 3.60
CA MET A 259 -22.76 -16.32 4.19
C MET A 259 -24.19 -16.33 4.73
N ASN A 260 -24.61 -15.17 5.28
CA ASN A 260 -25.97 -14.86 5.71
C ASN A 260 -26.19 -13.34 5.64
N ASP A 261 -27.36 -12.84 6.03
CA ASP A 261 -27.72 -11.42 5.94
C ASP A 261 -26.80 -10.49 6.77
N SER A 262 -26.07 -11.04 7.71
CA SER A 262 -25.25 -10.27 8.64
C SER A 262 -23.76 -10.64 8.64
N SER A 263 -23.36 -11.72 7.96
CA SER A 263 -21.97 -12.19 7.95
C SER A 263 -21.46 -12.36 6.53
N SER A 264 -20.23 -11.97 6.28
CA SER A 264 -19.60 -12.06 4.98
C SER A 264 -18.14 -12.53 5.09
N PHE A 265 -17.68 -13.19 4.05
CA PHE A 265 -16.29 -13.58 3.90
C PHE A 265 -15.73 -13.00 2.61
N SER A 266 -14.54 -12.41 2.68
CA SER A 266 -13.81 -11.89 1.53
C SER A 266 -12.42 -12.50 1.46
N PHE A 267 -11.99 -12.81 0.24
CA PHE A 267 -10.64 -13.28 -0.06
C PHE A 267 -10.03 -12.40 -1.14
N SER A 268 -8.83 -11.88 -0.88
CA SER A 268 -8.15 -10.90 -1.73
C SER A 268 -6.76 -11.37 -2.10
N VAL A 269 -6.36 -11.11 -3.34
CA VAL A 269 -5.00 -11.34 -3.84
C VAL A 269 -4.55 -10.10 -4.60
N ASP A 270 -3.40 -9.54 -4.21
CA ASP A 270 -2.78 -8.40 -4.88
C ASP A 270 -1.37 -8.78 -5.34
N LEU A 271 -1.01 -8.34 -6.54
CA LEU A 271 0.34 -8.37 -7.11
C LEU A 271 0.84 -6.93 -7.21
N ASN A 272 2.09 -6.71 -6.81
CA ASN A 272 2.66 -5.39 -6.79
C ASN A 272 4.08 -5.43 -7.39
N LYS A 273 4.41 -4.45 -8.24
CA LYS A 273 5.72 -4.28 -8.86
C LYS A 273 6.13 -2.81 -8.84
N LEU A 274 7.37 -2.55 -8.41
CA LEU A 274 7.99 -1.23 -8.56
C LEU A 274 8.29 -0.96 -10.03
N LEU A 275 7.93 0.25 -10.49
CA LEU A 275 8.12 0.72 -11.86
C LEU A 275 9.34 1.65 -11.96
N VAL A 276 10.42 1.25 -11.32
CA VAL A 276 11.70 1.97 -11.32
C VAL A 276 12.80 1.03 -11.80
N PRO A 277 13.89 1.56 -12.35
CA PRO A 277 14.92 0.71 -12.93
C PRO A 277 15.56 -0.21 -11.90
N THR A 278 15.78 -1.46 -12.29
CA THR A 278 16.57 -2.40 -11.51
C THR A 278 18.03 -1.99 -11.54
N PRO A 279 18.73 -1.95 -10.39
CA PRO A 279 20.16 -1.62 -10.35
C PRO A 279 20.98 -2.62 -11.18
N ASN A 280 21.91 -2.11 -11.98
CA ASN A 280 22.90 -2.96 -12.64
C ASN A 280 23.93 -3.39 -11.59
N ILE A 281 23.92 -4.67 -11.22
CA ILE A 281 24.94 -5.21 -10.33
C ILE A 281 26.26 -5.34 -11.10
N ALA A 282 27.31 -4.83 -10.50
CA ALA A 282 28.64 -5.10 -10.98
C ALA A 282 29.00 -6.58 -10.87
N VAL A 283 29.59 -7.10 -11.93
CA VAL A 283 30.10 -8.46 -11.96
C VAL A 283 31.39 -8.51 -11.11
N SER A 284 31.49 -9.45 -10.19
CA SER A 284 32.77 -9.81 -9.56
C SER A 284 33.78 -10.21 -10.64
N GLN A 285 34.93 -9.58 -10.65
CA GLN A 285 36.05 -10.08 -11.42
C GLN A 285 36.60 -11.36 -10.77
N SER A 286 37.32 -12.14 -11.54
CA SER A 286 37.93 -13.40 -11.10
C SER A 286 38.94 -13.24 -9.97
N ASP A 287 39.34 -12.02 -9.62
CA ASP A 287 40.24 -11.66 -8.51
C ASP A 287 39.51 -11.36 -7.18
N GLY A 288 38.15 -11.51 -7.17
CA GLY A 288 37.31 -11.22 -5.99
C GLY A 288 36.99 -9.75 -5.80
N SER A 289 37.46 -8.83 -6.67
CA SER A 289 37.06 -7.43 -6.62
C SER A 289 35.64 -7.26 -7.17
N VAL A 290 34.81 -6.47 -6.49
CA VAL A 290 33.48 -6.10 -6.94
C VAL A 290 33.58 -4.72 -7.58
N ILE A 291 33.52 -4.64 -8.90
CA ILE A 291 33.36 -3.36 -9.58
C ILE A 291 31.88 -2.99 -9.50
N VAL A 292 31.53 -2.05 -8.63
CA VAL A 292 30.24 -1.39 -8.70
C VAL A 292 30.26 -0.49 -9.93
N THR A 293 29.71 -0.99 -11.04
CA THR A 293 29.48 -0.12 -12.22
C THR A 293 28.52 0.96 -11.75
N SER A 294 28.90 2.21 -11.93
CA SER A 294 28.06 3.37 -11.60
C SER A 294 26.67 3.14 -12.18
N ASP A 295 25.65 3.39 -11.35
CA ASP A 295 24.25 3.25 -11.74
C ASP A 295 23.95 4.10 -12.98
N THR A 296 24.03 3.47 -14.17
CA THR A 296 23.72 4.09 -15.46
C THR A 296 22.23 4.43 -15.58
N ASN A 297 21.42 4.02 -14.61
CA ASN A 297 19.97 4.20 -14.60
C ASN A 297 19.54 5.55 -14.01
N SER A 298 20.39 6.21 -13.23
CA SER A 298 20.08 7.51 -12.62
C SER A 298 19.76 8.60 -13.66
N GLY A 299 20.30 8.50 -14.87
CA GLY A 299 20.05 9.41 -16.00
C GLY A 299 18.73 9.15 -16.76
N LYS A 300 18.07 7.99 -16.61
CA LYS A 300 16.84 7.66 -17.35
C LYS A 300 15.69 8.59 -16.95
N SER A 301 14.81 8.91 -17.91
CA SER A 301 13.57 9.61 -17.62
C SER A 301 12.58 8.71 -16.85
N VAL A 302 11.67 9.29 -16.08
CA VAL A 302 10.67 8.54 -15.31
C VAL A 302 9.80 7.67 -16.23
N ILE A 303 9.35 8.23 -17.36
CA ILE A 303 8.50 7.50 -18.32
C ILE A 303 9.27 6.32 -18.91
N SER A 304 10.51 6.53 -19.37
CA SER A 304 11.35 5.44 -19.90
C SER A 304 11.60 4.35 -18.85
N SER A 305 11.75 4.74 -17.58
CA SER A 305 11.96 3.82 -16.47
C SER A 305 10.73 2.96 -16.18
N ILE A 306 9.52 3.54 -16.23
CA ILE A 306 8.26 2.82 -16.03
C ILE A 306 8.11 1.69 -17.06
N PHE A 307 8.31 1.98 -18.34
CA PHE A 307 8.20 0.96 -19.38
C PHE A 307 9.40 0.00 -19.39
N GLY A 308 10.60 0.49 -19.09
CA GLY A 308 11.81 -0.31 -19.01
C GLY A 308 11.80 -1.33 -17.87
N SER A 309 11.16 -1.00 -16.74
CA SER A 309 11.12 -1.83 -15.52
C SER A 309 10.53 -3.23 -15.69
N PHE A 310 9.96 -3.55 -16.84
CA PHE A 310 9.44 -4.89 -17.14
C PHE A 310 10.47 -5.80 -17.84
N SER A 311 11.67 -5.28 -18.15
CA SER A 311 12.68 -6.02 -18.90
C SER A 311 14.11 -5.57 -18.65
N ASP A 312 14.38 -4.82 -17.58
CA ASP A 312 15.71 -4.24 -17.31
C ASP A 312 16.51 -4.98 -16.24
N ALA A 313 15.95 -6.03 -15.64
CA ALA A 313 16.65 -6.83 -14.65
C ALA A 313 17.83 -7.59 -15.29
N PRO A 314 19.06 -7.48 -14.74
CA PRO A 314 20.26 -8.13 -15.28
C PRO A 314 20.15 -9.65 -15.39
N GLY A 315 19.40 -10.32 -14.51
CA GLY A 315 19.10 -11.75 -14.53
C GLY A 315 17.95 -12.14 -15.46
N GLY A 316 17.48 -11.21 -16.31
CA GLY A 316 16.39 -11.42 -17.27
C GLY A 316 15.05 -11.74 -16.64
N MET A 317 14.18 -12.44 -17.37
CA MET A 317 12.79 -12.71 -16.95
C MET A 317 12.66 -13.38 -15.58
N LYS A 318 13.61 -14.21 -15.18
CA LYS A 318 13.61 -14.86 -13.86
C LYS A 318 13.73 -13.83 -12.74
N GLU A 319 14.59 -12.86 -12.89
CA GLU A 319 14.77 -11.77 -11.93
C GLU A 319 13.59 -10.80 -11.98
N GLU A 320 13.05 -10.47 -13.15
CA GLU A 320 11.84 -9.66 -13.29
C GLU A 320 10.65 -10.24 -12.51
N LEU A 321 10.45 -11.55 -12.58
CA LEU A 321 9.40 -12.21 -11.80
C LEU A 321 9.64 -12.16 -10.28
N GLN A 322 10.89 -12.06 -9.84
CA GLN A 322 11.24 -11.92 -8.42
C GLN A 322 10.97 -10.51 -7.87
N GLU A 323 10.78 -9.51 -8.74
CA GLU A 323 10.41 -8.15 -8.35
C GLU A 323 8.93 -8.02 -8.01
N ILE A 324 8.13 -9.00 -8.39
CA ILE A 324 6.70 -9.02 -8.07
C ILE A 324 6.53 -9.48 -6.63
N THR A 325 5.90 -8.64 -5.82
CA THR A 325 5.46 -9.02 -4.48
C THR A 325 4.04 -9.52 -4.52
N LEU A 326 3.73 -10.50 -3.66
CA LEU A 326 2.42 -11.12 -3.53
C LEU A 326 1.83 -10.82 -2.16
N SER A 327 0.60 -10.32 -2.15
CA SER A 327 -0.22 -10.14 -0.95
C SER A 327 -1.47 -11.01 -1.04
N VAL A 328 -1.75 -11.76 0.01
CA VAL A 328 -2.97 -12.57 0.13
C VAL A 328 -3.66 -12.24 1.44
N GLY A 329 -4.95 -11.98 1.39
CA GLY A 329 -5.72 -11.59 2.58
C GLY A 329 -7.10 -12.23 2.63
N ALA A 330 -7.55 -12.48 3.85
CA ALA A 330 -8.90 -12.93 4.13
C ALA A 330 -9.52 -12.07 5.22
N GLU A 331 -10.79 -11.71 5.06
CA GLU A 331 -11.59 -10.94 6.01
C GLU A 331 -12.93 -11.64 6.23
N TYR A 332 -13.25 -11.91 7.50
CA TYR A 332 -14.54 -12.43 7.92
C TYR A 332 -15.26 -11.43 8.83
N TRP A 333 -16.45 -10.99 8.43
CA TRP A 333 -17.33 -10.15 9.23
C TRP A 333 -18.40 -10.99 9.89
N TYR A 334 -18.50 -10.92 11.21
CA TYR A 334 -19.55 -11.52 12.01
C TYR A 334 -20.56 -10.47 12.45
N LYS A 335 -21.84 -10.69 12.12
CA LYS A 335 -22.97 -9.79 12.41
C LYS A 335 -22.76 -8.34 11.98
N LYS A 336 -21.95 -8.11 10.93
CA LYS A 336 -21.56 -6.75 10.45
C LYS A 336 -20.98 -5.87 11.57
N LYS A 337 -20.50 -6.46 12.68
CA LYS A 337 -19.96 -5.75 13.85
C LYS A 337 -18.53 -6.13 14.18
N PHE A 338 -18.16 -7.40 14.04
CA PHE A 338 -16.84 -7.90 14.37
C PHE A 338 -16.17 -8.41 13.11
N ALA A 339 -14.93 -8.04 12.90
CA ALA A 339 -14.11 -8.54 11.81
C ALA A 339 -12.90 -9.29 12.37
N VAL A 340 -12.58 -10.43 11.74
CA VAL A 340 -11.32 -11.14 11.93
C VAL A 340 -10.62 -11.19 10.58
N ARG A 341 -9.32 -10.91 10.58
CA ARG A 341 -8.52 -10.83 9.37
C ARG A 341 -7.24 -11.61 9.52
N GLY A 342 -6.79 -12.17 8.41
CA GLY A 342 -5.50 -12.82 8.30
C GLY A 342 -4.94 -12.60 6.92
N GLY A 343 -3.62 -12.53 6.81
CA GLY A 343 -2.96 -12.31 5.54
C GLY A 343 -1.54 -12.82 5.50
N TYR A 344 -1.01 -12.87 4.29
CA TYR A 344 0.36 -13.25 4.00
C TYR A 344 0.96 -12.32 2.95
N PHE A 345 2.17 -11.85 3.22
CA PHE A 345 2.97 -11.05 2.31
C PHE A 345 4.24 -11.78 1.93
N ASN A 346 4.58 -11.77 0.65
CA ASN A 346 5.78 -12.39 0.13
C ASN A 346 6.54 -11.47 -0.82
N GLU A 347 7.79 -11.27 -0.53
CA GLU A 347 8.79 -10.63 -1.40
C GLU A 347 9.97 -11.58 -1.58
N SER A 348 10.54 -11.59 -2.78
CA SER A 348 11.69 -12.44 -3.09
C SER A 348 12.85 -12.19 -2.13
N GLN A 349 13.53 -13.27 -1.74
CA GLN A 349 14.75 -13.19 -0.92
C GLN A 349 15.88 -12.34 -1.55
N PHE A 350 15.85 -12.17 -2.87
CA PHE A 350 16.85 -11.41 -3.61
C PHE A 350 16.48 -9.93 -3.79
N LYS A 351 15.23 -9.55 -3.47
CA LYS A 351 14.68 -8.19 -3.70
C LYS A 351 14.30 -7.42 -2.42
N GLY A 352 14.54 -7.99 -1.23
CA GLY A 352 14.24 -7.36 0.06
C GLY A 352 13.86 -8.36 1.13
N ASN A 353 13.41 -9.57 0.71
CA ASN A 353 13.17 -10.72 1.59
C ASN A 353 12.12 -10.48 2.69
N ARG A 354 11.14 -9.59 2.46
CA ARG A 354 10.05 -9.37 3.40
C ARG A 354 9.02 -10.48 3.25
N LYS A 355 8.91 -11.33 4.26
CA LYS A 355 7.93 -12.41 4.34
C LYS A 355 7.31 -12.41 5.72
N TYR A 356 5.98 -12.28 5.79
CA TYR A 356 5.28 -12.26 7.07
C TYR A 356 3.85 -12.70 6.94
N PHE A 357 3.33 -13.25 8.03
CA PHE A 357 1.91 -13.33 8.28
C PHE A 357 1.43 -12.08 8.98
N SER A 358 0.18 -11.75 8.79
CA SER A 358 -0.48 -10.68 9.53
C SER A 358 -1.83 -11.16 10.03
N THR A 359 -2.27 -10.60 11.15
CA THR A 359 -3.58 -10.85 11.72
C THR A 359 -4.17 -9.56 12.25
N GLY A 360 -5.49 -9.51 12.38
CA GLY A 360 -6.13 -8.33 12.93
C GLY A 360 -7.58 -8.54 13.29
N LEU A 361 -8.05 -7.64 14.12
CA LEU A 361 -9.43 -7.59 14.61
C LEU A 361 -10.03 -6.23 14.27
N GLY A 362 -11.32 -6.22 13.99
CA GLY A 362 -12.10 -5.02 13.75
C GLY A 362 -13.40 -5.03 14.54
N ILE A 363 -13.75 -3.88 15.07
CA ILE A 363 -15.02 -3.66 15.75
C ILE A 363 -15.74 -2.47 15.11
N LYS A 364 -16.98 -2.68 14.69
CA LYS A 364 -17.86 -1.63 14.18
C LYS A 364 -18.86 -1.23 15.26
N ILE A 365 -18.68 -0.01 15.78
CA ILE A 365 -19.59 0.65 16.70
C ILE A 365 -20.48 1.59 15.87
N LYS A 366 -21.56 2.11 16.44
CA LYS A 366 -22.58 2.90 15.71
C LYS A 366 -22.00 3.93 14.74
N THR A 367 -20.98 4.66 15.14
CA THR A 367 -20.41 5.81 14.42
C THR A 367 -18.96 5.63 13.99
N CYS A 368 -18.28 4.60 14.48
CA CYS A 368 -16.88 4.36 14.19
C CYS A 368 -16.55 2.89 14.03
N ASN A 369 -15.49 2.60 13.28
CA ASN A 369 -14.84 1.29 13.25
C ASN A 369 -13.46 1.45 13.87
N VAL A 370 -13.07 0.51 14.72
CA VAL A 370 -11.73 0.43 15.31
C VAL A 370 -11.10 -0.86 14.84
N ASP A 371 -9.94 -0.76 14.21
CA ASP A 371 -9.18 -1.88 13.68
C ASP A 371 -7.79 -1.91 14.30
N ILE A 372 -7.34 -3.09 14.67
CA ILE A 372 -5.98 -3.36 15.14
C ILE A 372 -5.38 -4.49 14.32
N SER A 373 -4.10 -4.37 13.99
CA SER A 373 -3.36 -5.45 13.31
C SER A 373 -1.98 -5.67 13.90
N TYR A 374 -1.49 -6.89 13.73
CA TYR A 374 -0.20 -7.33 14.19
C TYR A 374 0.52 -8.11 13.08
N LEU A 375 1.82 -7.82 12.90
CA LEU A 375 2.68 -8.41 11.88
C LEU A 375 3.61 -9.45 12.51
N ILE A 376 3.68 -10.62 11.91
CA ILE A 376 4.46 -11.78 12.37
C ILE A 376 5.48 -12.14 11.27
N PRO A 377 6.73 -11.63 11.32
CA PRO A 377 7.74 -11.96 10.32
C PRO A 377 8.13 -13.43 10.38
N LEU A 378 8.45 -14.01 9.23
CA LEU A 378 8.94 -15.40 9.14
C LEU A 378 10.44 -15.51 9.41
N GLN A 379 11.17 -14.41 9.31
CA GLN A 379 12.62 -14.37 9.52
C GLN A 379 12.94 -13.99 10.97
N LYS A 380 13.93 -14.65 11.52
CA LYS A 380 14.47 -14.28 12.84
C LYS A 380 15.13 -12.90 12.77
N ASN A 381 14.99 -12.11 13.83
CA ASN A 381 15.57 -10.75 13.96
C ASN A 381 15.12 -9.78 12.88
N ASN A 382 13.91 -9.94 12.34
CA ASN A 382 13.36 -9.01 11.36
C ASN A 382 12.96 -7.69 12.04
N PRO A 383 13.43 -6.54 11.57
CA PRO A 383 13.08 -5.24 12.15
C PRO A 383 11.57 -4.93 12.16
N LEU A 384 10.78 -5.56 11.27
CA LEU A 384 9.33 -5.43 11.22
C LEU A 384 8.61 -6.22 12.31
N ALA A 385 9.31 -7.05 13.11
CA ALA A 385 8.70 -7.77 14.21
C ALA A 385 8.07 -6.80 15.21
N SER A 386 6.96 -7.23 15.82
CA SER A 386 6.19 -6.42 16.77
C SER A 386 5.56 -5.14 16.20
N THR A 387 5.39 -5.05 14.88
CA THR A 387 4.66 -3.95 14.26
C THR A 387 3.17 -4.09 14.56
N ILE A 388 2.64 -3.13 15.30
CA ILE A 388 1.21 -2.98 15.60
C ILE A 388 0.68 -1.78 14.80
N ARG A 389 -0.49 -1.91 14.18
CA ARG A 389 -1.19 -0.78 13.55
C ARG A 389 -2.53 -0.59 14.23
N LEU A 390 -2.90 0.64 14.45
CA LEU A 390 -4.20 1.04 14.98
C LEU A 390 -4.87 1.98 13.98
N THR A 391 -6.14 1.72 13.66
CA THR A 391 -6.93 2.58 12.77
C THR A 391 -8.31 2.81 13.36
N VAL A 392 -8.76 4.05 13.31
CA VAL A 392 -10.13 4.45 13.67
C VAL A 392 -10.76 5.13 12.46
N LEU A 393 -11.88 4.58 11.99
CA LEU A 393 -12.68 5.15 10.90
C LEU A 393 -13.96 5.75 11.48
N PHE A 394 -14.26 6.99 11.12
CA PHE A 394 -15.47 7.70 11.53
C PHE A 394 -16.45 7.83 10.39
N ASN A 395 -17.72 7.45 10.65
CA ASN A 395 -18.84 7.70 9.76
C ASN A 395 -19.55 8.99 10.19
N ILE A 396 -19.22 10.08 9.51
CA ILE A 396 -19.69 11.42 9.86
C ILE A 396 -21.21 11.56 9.65
N ASN A 397 -21.80 10.92 8.64
CA ASN A 397 -23.24 10.94 8.43
C ASN A 397 -24.03 10.45 9.64
N ARG A 398 -23.55 9.37 10.25
CA ARG A 398 -24.19 8.80 11.45
C ARG A 398 -23.98 9.67 12.68
N ILE A 399 -22.84 10.35 12.77
CA ILE A 399 -22.57 11.33 13.84
C ILE A 399 -23.54 12.48 13.75
N MET A 400 -23.73 13.08 12.56
CA MET A 400 -24.66 14.17 12.32
C MET A 400 -26.13 13.76 12.60
N GLN A 401 -26.54 12.57 12.17
CA GLN A 401 -27.88 12.05 12.46
C GLN A 401 -28.14 11.87 13.96
N LEU A 402 -27.13 11.45 14.73
CA LEU A 402 -27.26 11.34 16.18
C LEU A 402 -27.29 12.72 16.84
N ALA A 403 -26.48 13.66 16.40
CA ALA A 403 -26.50 15.05 16.91
C ALA A 403 -27.87 15.71 16.67
N ASN A 404 -28.42 15.59 15.46
CA ASN A 404 -29.73 16.16 15.12
C ASN A 404 -30.91 15.54 15.88
N LYS A 405 -30.77 14.29 16.35
CA LYS A 405 -31.80 13.66 17.22
C LYS A 405 -31.83 14.21 18.63
N HIS A 406 -30.76 14.86 19.09
CA HIS A 406 -30.64 15.42 20.43
C HIS A 406 -30.89 16.93 20.49
N VAL A 407 -31.15 17.59 19.34
CA VAL A 407 -31.62 18.98 19.32
C VAL A 407 -33.12 18.95 19.65
N PRO A 408 -33.55 19.55 20.79
CA PRO A 408 -34.96 19.69 21.11
C PRO A 408 -35.64 20.45 19.96
N ARG A 409 -36.74 19.94 19.41
CA ARG A 409 -37.57 20.73 18.51
C ARG A 409 -38.14 21.87 19.36
N GLU A 410 -37.67 23.09 19.16
CA GLU A 410 -38.36 24.26 19.69
C GLU A 410 -39.80 24.19 19.20
N ASN A 411 -40.74 24.09 20.15
CA ASN A 411 -42.14 24.20 19.82
C ASN A 411 -42.36 25.58 19.18
N PRO A 412 -42.98 25.67 18.01
CA PRO A 412 -43.36 26.97 17.51
C PRO A 412 -44.25 27.66 18.56
N ILE A 413 -43.72 28.80 19.04
CA ILE A 413 -44.48 29.68 19.97
C ILE A 413 -45.76 29.99 19.25
N GLY A 414 -46.87 29.50 19.80
CA GLY A 414 -48.18 29.77 19.28
C GLY A 414 -48.48 31.27 19.35
N ASP A 415 -48.72 31.84 18.18
CA ASP A 415 -49.32 33.17 18.07
C ASP A 415 -50.66 33.16 18.81
N LYS A 416 -50.73 34.00 19.85
CA LYS A 416 -51.98 34.39 20.47
C LYS A 416 -52.46 35.68 19.84
#